data_5ff235dfd454d220242849a2587cd24a
#
_entry.id   5ff235dfd454d220242849a2587cd24a
#
_cell.length_a   1.000
_cell.length_b   1.000
_cell.length_c   1.000
_cell.angle_alpha   90.00
_cell.angle_beta   90.00
_cell.angle_gamma   90.00
#
_symmetry.space_group_name_H-M   'P 1'
#
loop_
_entity.id
_entity.type
_entity.pdbx_description
1 polymer ?
#
loop_
_entity_poly.entity_id
_entity_poly.type
_entity_poly.pdbx_seq_one_letter_code
_entity_poly.pdbx_strand_id
1 'polypeptide(L)'
;MKKSKFLKVFSSAMALSVILAGCSTSNNSSSKNAPKAKVEFKTEVDNGGSAVDGATLKYGILSPTPLTGMWNPIFSTQATDYEVIGNVVGDTFSTDDERKVKQDNEDDPVKFHLDREKKEITFTVHKDLKWSDGSEVTAKDIVATYELMGNPKFKENARYTNAFDLIEGMKDYHDGKADKISGITEKDNKTVVIKYTEIKPSVLFGEGWISNVLNAKQVEEASKDFTKFAEADLNKKPLSFGPYTIAKEVNGESVLAEANPHYYKKDDVKVKKIEFKVVSPAQASSVIKNGDVDLLGNVTSNVWDSSKDLKNGDFLSKPSYYLSYVGFRTGQWDKEKSENVEDPDSKLKDKNVRQAFELAVDRDQINEKVFKGLRFTPTGSGMYPAATGKLQNEKATAVKKDVEKAKKLLDEAGYKDTDGDGLREDKNGKKVTFNFAIRNTGADYDQALADTFIKSWKEVGLDECIS
;
A
#
# COMPACT_ATOMS: atom_id res chain seq x y z
N MET A 1 -2.14 41.52 -22.26
CA MET A 1 -1.21 40.47 -21.80
C MET A 1 -1.94 39.57 -20.84
N LYS A 2 -2.54 38.48 -21.33
CA LYS A 2 -3.23 37.48 -20.53
C LYS A 2 -2.23 36.40 -20.16
N LYS A 3 -1.92 36.27 -18.87
CA LYS A 3 -1.12 35.14 -18.34
C LYS A 3 -1.96 33.86 -18.46
N SER A 4 -1.49 32.93 -19.27
CA SER A 4 -2.08 31.60 -19.37
C SER A 4 -1.84 30.85 -18.06
N LYS A 5 -2.93 30.45 -17.43
CA LYS A 5 -2.88 29.44 -16.35
C LYS A 5 -2.77 28.08 -17.02
N PHE A 6 -1.56 27.59 -17.20
CA PHE A 6 -1.30 26.19 -17.52
C PHE A 6 -1.05 25.47 -16.20
N LEU A 7 -1.90 24.68 -15.83
CA LEU A 7 -2.13 23.29 -15.84
C LEU A 7 -1.63 22.50 -14.64
N LYS A 8 -2.55 21.98 -13.91
CA LYS A 8 -2.32 20.89 -12.95
C LYS A 8 -3.37 19.83 -13.24
N VAL A 9 -3.06 18.87 -14.12
CA VAL A 9 -3.89 17.69 -14.30
C VAL A 9 -3.01 16.50 -14.61
N PHE A 10 -2.44 15.99 -13.58
CA PHE A 10 -2.06 14.60 -13.40
C PHE A 10 -2.18 14.33 -11.91
N SER A 11 -3.39 14.29 -11.41
CA SER A 11 -3.57 14.17 -9.96
C SER A 11 -4.91 13.56 -9.60
N SER A 12 -5.01 12.26 -9.81
CA SER A 12 -5.86 11.47 -8.93
C SER A 12 -5.22 10.14 -8.57
N ALA A 13 -4.23 9.65 -9.30
CA ALA A 13 -3.40 8.53 -8.86
C ALA A 13 -1.95 8.94 -8.57
N MET A 14 -1.57 10.20 -8.85
CA MET A 14 -0.23 10.74 -8.67
C MET A 14 -0.20 12.11 -7.99
N ALA A 15 -1.23 12.52 -7.31
CA ALA A 15 -1.22 13.79 -6.59
C ALA A 15 -0.66 13.63 -5.19
N LEU A 16 0.62 13.27 -5.10
CA LEU A 16 1.45 13.56 -3.93
C LEU A 16 2.89 13.74 -4.36
N SER A 17 3.14 14.75 -5.15
CA SER A 17 4.49 15.18 -5.42
C SER A 17 4.54 16.67 -5.64
N VAL A 18 4.25 17.42 -4.61
CA VAL A 18 4.79 18.77 -4.44
C VAL A 18 5.20 18.83 -3.00
N ILE A 19 6.45 18.75 -2.76
CA ILE A 19 7.27 19.49 -1.78
C ILE A 19 8.62 18.80 -1.78
N LEU A 20 9.55 19.40 -2.50
CA LEU A 20 10.96 19.58 -2.10
C LEU A 20 11.81 20.00 -3.30
N ALA A 21 11.48 21.13 -3.88
CA ALA A 21 12.45 21.98 -4.54
C ALA A 21 12.15 23.41 -4.12
N GLY A 22 12.80 23.82 -3.07
CA GLY A 22 12.62 25.13 -2.52
C GLY A 22 13.75 25.47 -1.58
N CYS A 23 14.90 25.86 -2.10
CA CYS A 23 15.67 26.88 -1.45
C CYS A 23 14.95 28.21 -1.67
N SER A 24 14.02 28.55 -0.78
CA SER A 24 13.69 29.93 -0.40
C SER A 24 12.78 29.91 0.82
N THR A 25 13.35 30.32 1.94
CA THR A 25 12.73 30.94 3.12
C THR A 25 11.20 30.77 3.29
N SER A 26 10.81 29.70 3.93
CA SER A 26 9.67 29.67 4.82
C SER A 26 9.96 28.64 5.93
N ASN A 27 9.78 29.06 7.17
CA ASN A 27 10.01 28.28 8.38
C ASN A 27 9.06 27.07 8.41
N ASN A 28 9.49 25.96 7.84
CA ASN A 28 8.94 24.64 8.14
C ASN A 28 10.06 23.82 8.76
N SER A 29 9.83 23.41 9.99
CA SER A 29 10.69 22.54 10.78
C SER A 29 10.80 21.14 10.14
N SER A 30 11.54 21.04 9.03
CA SER A 30 12.05 19.76 8.58
C SER A 30 13.09 19.33 9.61
N SER A 31 12.89 18.17 10.23
CA SER A 31 13.86 17.53 11.12
C SER A 31 15.26 17.61 10.48
N LYS A 32 16.20 18.26 11.17
CA LYS A 32 17.59 18.43 10.71
C LYS A 32 18.34 17.09 10.52
N ASN A 33 17.72 15.97 10.88
CA ASN A 33 18.27 14.62 10.88
C ASN A 33 17.57 13.66 9.91
N ALA A 34 16.75 14.13 8.98
CA ALA A 34 16.15 13.24 7.98
C ALA A 34 17.27 12.62 7.11
N PRO A 35 17.28 11.28 6.92
CA PRO A 35 18.28 10.64 6.07
C PRO A 35 18.09 11.15 4.64
N LYS A 36 19.21 11.57 4.00
CA LYS A 36 19.21 11.98 2.60
C LYS A 36 19.45 10.77 1.71
N ALA A 37 18.72 10.67 0.60
CA ALA A 37 19.05 9.72 -0.44
C ALA A 37 20.44 10.04 -1.02
N LYS A 38 21.24 9.02 -1.30
CA LYS A 38 22.55 9.20 -1.96
C LYS A 38 22.40 9.57 -3.44
N VAL A 39 21.24 9.29 -4.03
CA VAL A 39 20.90 9.61 -5.41
C VAL A 39 19.68 10.53 -5.40
N GLU A 40 19.78 11.66 -6.05
CA GLU A 40 18.69 12.60 -6.24
C GLU A 40 18.04 12.34 -7.61
N PHE A 41 16.73 12.24 -7.61
CA PHE A 41 15.93 12.06 -8.82
C PHE A 41 15.05 13.27 -9.06
N LYS A 42 14.71 13.49 -10.32
CA LYS A 42 13.60 14.38 -10.69
C LYS A 42 12.30 13.83 -10.11
N THR A 43 11.39 14.71 -9.75
CA THR A 43 10.02 14.35 -9.32
C THR A 43 9.01 14.52 -10.46
N GLU A 44 9.38 15.28 -11.48
CA GLU A 44 8.55 15.57 -12.65
C GLU A 44 9.44 15.78 -13.88
N VAL A 45 8.86 15.58 -15.06
CA VAL A 45 9.49 15.87 -16.34
C VAL A 45 8.52 16.69 -17.16
N ASP A 46 9.03 17.80 -17.72
CA ASP A 46 8.37 18.55 -18.78
C ASP A 46 9.30 18.54 -20.00
N ASN A 47 8.91 17.85 -21.04
CA ASN A 47 9.64 17.79 -22.31
C ASN A 47 9.22 18.88 -23.31
N GLY A 48 8.31 19.79 -22.92
CA GLY A 48 7.83 20.90 -23.76
C GLY A 48 7.02 20.48 -24.99
N GLY A 49 6.68 19.19 -25.12
CA GLY A 49 5.91 18.67 -26.24
C GLY A 49 4.42 18.98 -26.13
N SER A 50 3.72 18.97 -27.27
CA SER A 50 2.27 19.04 -27.30
C SER A 50 1.67 17.67 -27.10
N ALA A 51 0.47 17.62 -26.48
CA ALA A 51 -0.30 16.38 -26.38
C ALA A 51 -0.61 15.83 -27.77
N VAL A 52 -0.44 14.52 -27.94
CA VAL A 52 -0.79 13.82 -29.18
C VAL A 52 -2.23 13.34 -29.06
N ASP A 53 -3.11 13.90 -29.88
CA ASP A 53 -4.52 13.51 -29.87
C ASP A 53 -4.70 12.07 -30.36
N GLY A 54 -5.57 11.31 -29.66
CA GLY A 54 -5.85 9.92 -29.97
C GLY A 54 -4.74 8.92 -29.60
N ALA A 55 -3.62 9.37 -29.04
CA ALA A 55 -2.55 8.48 -28.60
C ALA A 55 -2.99 7.57 -27.43
N THR A 56 -2.40 6.37 -27.39
CA THR A 56 -2.51 5.44 -26.27
C THR A 56 -1.23 5.50 -25.44
N LEU A 57 -1.34 5.81 -24.14
CA LEU A 57 -0.24 5.73 -23.20
C LEU A 57 0.05 4.26 -22.89
N LYS A 58 1.26 3.79 -23.14
CA LYS A 58 1.71 2.44 -22.80
C LYS A 58 2.36 2.44 -21.42
N TYR A 59 1.65 1.89 -20.44
CA TYR A 59 2.12 1.78 -19.07
C TYR A 59 2.58 0.35 -18.76
N GLY A 60 3.87 0.17 -18.57
CA GLY A 60 4.45 -1.11 -18.10
C GLY A 60 4.32 -1.24 -16.58
N ILE A 61 3.71 -2.33 -16.13
CA ILE A 61 3.65 -2.71 -14.72
C ILE A 61 4.77 -3.72 -14.47
N LEU A 62 5.83 -3.30 -13.78
CA LEU A 62 6.93 -4.20 -13.43
C LEU A 62 6.47 -5.17 -12.33
N SER A 63 6.20 -6.41 -12.69
CA SER A 63 5.71 -7.43 -11.76
C SER A 63 6.12 -8.84 -12.20
N PRO A 64 6.48 -9.74 -11.25
CA PRO A 64 6.64 -11.16 -11.51
C PRO A 64 5.31 -11.91 -11.56
N THR A 65 4.22 -11.28 -11.10
CA THR A 65 2.90 -11.89 -11.05
C THR A 65 1.98 -11.31 -12.13
N PRO A 66 1.14 -12.14 -12.76
CA PRO A 66 0.17 -11.68 -13.75
C PRO A 66 -0.94 -10.85 -13.10
N LEU A 67 -1.73 -10.16 -13.92
CA LEU A 67 -3.01 -9.59 -13.52
C LEU A 67 -3.99 -10.72 -13.20
N THR A 68 -4.82 -10.56 -12.16
CA THR A 68 -5.80 -11.59 -11.77
C THR A 68 -7.20 -11.32 -12.29
N GLY A 69 -7.44 -10.12 -12.85
CA GLY A 69 -8.76 -9.73 -13.31
C GLY A 69 -9.75 -9.49 -12.15
N MET A 70 -9.23 -9.19 -10.94
CA MET A 70 -10.03 -8.77 -9.79
C MET A 70 -9.96 -7.25 -9.68
N TRP A 71 -10.89 -6.56 -10.31
CA TRP A 71 -10.86 -5.09 -10.45
C TRP A 71 -11.60 -4.35 -9.34
N ASN A 72 -12.17 -5.06 -8.37
CA ASN A 72 -12.85 -4.45 -7.24
C ASN A 72 -11.86 -3.77 -6.28
N PRO A 73 -11.99 -2.46 -6.01
CA PRO A 73 -11.04 -1.71 -5.20
C PRO A 73 -11.01 -2.13 -3.72
N ILE A 74 -12.09 -2.76 -3.23
CA ILE A 74 -12.17 -3.24 -1.85
C ILE A 74 -11.59 -4.64 -1.72
N PHE A 75 -11.91 -5.55 -2.65
CA PHE A 75 -11.64 -6.99 -2.50
C PHE A 75 -10.40 -7.48 -3.24
N SER A 76 -9.83 -6.71 -4.18
CA SER A 76 -8.54 -7.06 -4.75
C SER A 76 -7.45 -7.15 -3.67
N THR A 77 -6.54 -8.11 -3.82
CA THR A 77 -5.41 -8.33 -2.89
C THR A 77 -4.06 -8.26 -3.59
N GLN A 78 -4.05 -8.11 -4.91
CA GLN A 78 -2.82 -8.14 -5.70
C GLN A 78 -2.33 -6.73 -6.02
N ALA A 79 -1.08 -6.45 -5.67
CA ALA A 79 -0.46 -5.16 -5.95
C ALA A 79 -0.44 -4.84 -7.46
N THR A 80 -0.30 -5.87 -8.32
CA THR A 80 -0.32 -5.73 -9.78
C THR A 80 -1.67 -5.21 -10.28
N ASP A 81 -2.79 -5.72 -9.73
CA ASP A 81 -4.12 -5.25 -10.09
C ASP A 81 -4.35 -3.80 -9.62
N TYR A 82 -3.80 -3.43 -8.46
CA TYR A 82 -3.93 -2.06 -7.93
C TYR A 82 -3.26 -1.00 -8.80
N GLU A 83 -2.27 -1.34 -9.61
CA GLU A 83 -1.70 -0.41 -10.62
C GLU A 83 -2.75 -0.03 -11.68
N VAL A 84 -3.65 -0.93 -12.02
CA VAL A 84 -4.79 -0.66 -12.91
C VAL A 84 -5.93 0.01 -12.14
N ILE A 85 -6.34 -0.57 -11.02
CA ILE A 85 -7.48 -0.10 -10.20
C ILE A 85 -7.30 1.36 -9.80
N GLY A 86 -6.12 1.74 -9.30
CA GLY A 86 -5.85 3.11 -8.85
C GLY A 86 -5.99 4.16 -9.95
N ASN A 87 -5.74 3.78 -11.21
CA ASN A 87 -5.91 4.67 -12.35
C ASN A 87 -7.35 4.68 -12.90
N VAL A 88 -8.05 3.54 -12.82
CA VAL A 88 -9.40 3.38 -13.38
C VAL A 88 -10.46 3.91 -12.42
N VAL A 89 -10.43 3.48 -11.17
CA VAL A 89 -11.46 3.81 -10.17
C VAL A 89 -11.27 5.23 -9.63
N GLY A 90 -10.02 5.66 -9.46
CA GLY A 90 -9.68 6.92 -8.81
C GLY A 90 -9.94 6.90 -7.30
N ASP A 91 -9.68 8.02 -6.65
CA ASP A 91 -9.86 8.18 -5.21
C ASP A 91 -11.29 8.68 -4.90
N THR A 92 -11.95 8.06 -3.93
CA THR A 92 -13.25 8.52 -3.43
C THR A 92 -13.09 9.72 -2.50
N PHE A 93 -11.99 9.75 -1.74
CA PHE A 93 -11.67 10.79 -0.76
C PHE A 93 -10.24 11.26 -0.94
N SER A 94 -10.02 12.56 -0.83
CA SER A 94 -8.67 13.13 -0.79
C SER A 94 -8.12 13.15 0.63
N THR A 95 -6.79 13.15 0.73
CA THR A 95 -6.08 13.27 2.01
C THR A 95 -5.21 14.52 2.03
N ASP A 96 -4.89 15.00 3.24
CA ASP A 96 -3.91 16.06 3.45
C ASP A 96 -2.47 15.52 3.43
N ASP A 97 -1.49 16.39 3.68
CA ASP A 97 -0.07 16.05 3.71
C ASP A 97 0.29 15.09 4.87
N GLU A 98 -0.55 15.01 5.90
CA GLU A 98 -0.44 14.06 7.00
C GLU A 98 -1.22 12.76 6.73
N ARG A 99 -1.79 12.60 5.52
CA ARG A 99 -2.60 11.45 5.07
C ARG A 99 -3.93 11.29 5.81
N LYS A 100 -4.41 12.32 6.45
CA LYS A 100 -5.75 12.35 7.01
C LYS A 100 -6.75 12.66 5.92
N VAL A 101 -7.91 12.02 5.96
CA VAL A 101 -9.01 12.36 5.07
C VAL A 101 -9.38 13.83 5.23
N LYS A 102 -9.50 14.55 4.12
CA LYS A 102 -9.95 15.93 4.11
C LYS A 102 -11.43 15.97 4.42
N GLN A 103 -11.79 16.80 5.40
CA GLN A 103 -13.18 17.00 5.74
C GLN A 103 -13.78 18.11 4.87
N ASP A 104 -15.04 17.96 4.54
CA ASP A 104 -15.87 18.93 3.82
C ASP A 104 -15.27 19.39 2.48
N ASN A 105 -14.50 18.51 1.82
CA ASN A 105 -13.94 18.82 0.52
C ASN A 105 -14.99 18.63 -0.58
N GLU A 106 -15.43 19.75 -1.18
CA GLU A 106 -16.46 19.78 -2.24
C GLU A 106 -15.95 19.21 -3.58
N ASP A 107 -14.64 19.07 -3.74
CA ASP A 107 -14.02 18.50 -4.97
C ASP A 107 -13.96 16.97 -4.96
N ASP A 108 -14.22 16.34 -3.81
CA ASP A 108 -14.20 14.88 -3.69
C ASP A 108 -15.47 14.26 -4.28
N PRO A 109 -15.39 13.04 -4.87
CA PRO A 109 -16.55 12.28 -5.30
C PRO A 109 -17.57 12.07 -4.19
N VAL A 110 -17.08 11.83 -2.98
CA VAL A 110 -17.91 11.74 -1.77
C VAL A 110 -17.26 12.60 -0.70
N LYS A 111 -18.02 13.57 -0.21
CA LYS A 111 -17.58 14.44 0.87
C LYS A 111 -17.67 13.70 2.21
N PHE A 112 -16.61 13.79 2.99
CA PHE A 112 -16.50 13.22 4.34
C PHE A 112 -16.62 14.31 5.39
N HIS A 113 -17.52 14.16 6.35
CA HIS A 113 -17.66 15.05 7.51
C HIS A 113 -17.73 14.23 8.79
N LEU A 114 -16.87 14.52 9.77
CA LEU A 114 -16.84 13.88 11.08
C LEU A 114 -17.32 14.81 12.18
N ASP A 115 -18.44 14.51 12.79
CA ASP A 115 -18.93 15.12 14.03
C ASP A 115 -18.54 14.23 15.24
N ARG A 116 -17.49 14.66 15.98
CA ARG A 116 -17.00 13.88 17.12
C ARG A 116 -17.92 13.89 18.31
N GLU A 117 -18.70 14.96 18.51
CA GLU A 117 -19.60 15.10 19.65
C GLU A 117 -20.80 14.16 19.48
N LYS A 118 -21.36 14.12 18.27
CA LYS A 118 -22.45 13.20 17.94
C LYS A 118 -21.96 11.78 17.65
N LYS A 119 -20.66 11.58 17.47
CA LYS A 119 -20.04 10.32 17.01
C LYS A 119 -20.60 9.88 15.65
N GLU A 120 -20.70 10.81 14.72
CA GLU A 120 -21.28 10.59 13.40
C GLU A 120 -20.28 10.90 12.29
N ILE A 121 -20.29 10.09 11.25
CA ILE A 121 -19.68 10.41 9.96
C ILE A 121 -20.81 10.61 8.96
N THR A 122 -20.78 11.73 8.27
CA THR A 122 -21.68 12.02 7.17
C THR A 122 -20.93 11.91 5.85
N PHE A 123 -21.47 11.10 4.95
CA PHE A 123 -21.03 11.01 3.57
C PHE A 123 -22.04 11.69 2.67
N THR A 124 -21.57 12.63 1.83
CA THR A 124 -22.41 13.32 0.85
C THR A 124 -21.87 13.09 -0.55
N VAL A 125 -22.60 12.40 -1.39
CA VAL A 125 -22.25 12.12 -2.78
C VAL A 125 -22.31 13.39 -3.60
N HIS A 126 -21.26 13.67 -4.39
CA HIS A 126 -21.24 14.83 -5.28
C HIS A 126 -22.44 14.80 -6.23
N LYS A 127 -23.08 15.93 -6.44
CA LYS A 127 -24.35 16.05 -7.20
C LYS A 127 -24.28 15.51 -8.63
N ASP A 128 -23.15 15.67 -9.28
CA ASP A 128 -22.93 15.27 -10.68
C ASP A 128 -22.25 13.89 -10.83
N LEU A 129 -22.07 13.15 -9.72
CA LEU A 129 -21.38 11.88 -9.73
C LEU A 129 -22.24 10.80 -10.39
N LYS A 130 -21.66 10.15 -11.39
CA LYS A 130 -22.29 9.05 -12.14
C LYS A 130 -21.39 7.84 -12.21
N TRP A 131 -21.99 6.68 -12.23
CA TRP A 131 -21.34 5.44 -12.61
C TRP A 131 -20.93 5.46 -14.09
N SER A 132 -20.03 4.57 -14.47
CA SER A 132 -19.52 4.45 -15.84
C SER A 132 -20.58 4.05 -16.88
N ASP A 133 -21.72 3.54 -16.46
CA ASP A 133 -22.89 3.27 -17.30
C ASP A 133 -23.83 4.49 -17.46
N GLY A 134 -23.51 5.60 -16.80
CA GLY A 134 -24.29 6.85 -16.82
C GLY A 134 -25.37 6.92 -15.73
N SER A 135 -25.62 5.87 -14.96
CA SER A 135 -26.55 5.91 -13.82
C SER A 135 -25.98 6.77 -12.68
N GLU A 136 -26.86 7.34 -11.84
CA GLU A 136 -26.43 8.18 -10.73
C GLU A 136 -25.80 7.36 -9.60
N VAL A 137 -24.76 7.90 -8.97
CA VAL A 137 -24.26 7.42 -7.68
C VAL A 137 -25.14 8.02 -6.58
N THR A 138 -25.63 7.19 -5.67
CA THR A 138 -26.60 7.55 -4.64
C THR A 138 -26.21 7.08 -3.24
N ALA A 139 -26.93 7.54 -2.24
CA ALA A 139 -26.82 7.08 -0.86
C ALA A 139 -26.97 5.54 -0.73
N LYS A 140 -27.81 4.93 -1.57
CA LYS A 140 -28.00 3.48 -1.60
C LYS A 140 -26.74 2.69 -1.92
N ASP A 141 -25.86 3.25 -2.77
CA ASP A 141 -24.59 2.62 -3.12
C ASP A 141 -23.65 2.55 -1.91
N ILE A 142 -23.65 3.60 -1.08
CA ILE A 142 -22.89 3.64 0.18
C ILE A 142 -23.47 2.59 1.15
N VAL A 143 -24.79 2.60 1.38
CA VAL A 143 -25.43 1.66 2.30
C VAL A 143 -25.19 0.21 1.88
N ALA A 144 -25.40 -0.11 0.60
CA ALA A 144 -25.17 -1.45 0.06
C ALA A 144 -23.73 -1.93 0.24
N THR A 145 -22.76 -1.00 0.16
CA THR A 145 -21.35 -1.34 0.40
C THR A 145 -21.12 -1.74 1.86
N TYR A 146 -21.71 -1.03 2.82
CA TYR A 146 -21.60 -1.41 4.24
C TYR A 146 -22.36 -2.73 4.54
N GLU A 147 -23.51 -2.94 3.93
CA GLU A 147 -24.27 -4.18 4.07
C GLU A 147 -23.49 -5.37 3.50
N LEU A 148 -22.79 -5.20 2.37
CA LEU A 148 -21.91 -6.22 1.83
C LEU A 148 -20.75 -6.51 2.79
N MET A 149 -20.13 -5.47 3.35
CA MET A 149 -19.03 -5.62 4.30
C MET A 149 -19.41 -6.42 5.54
N GLY A 150 -20.57 -6.13 6.12
CA GLY A 150 -21.08 -6.80 7.32
C GLY A 150 -21.93 -8.04 7.05
N ASN A 151 -22.12 -8.48 5.80
CA ASN A 151 -23.09 -9.52 5.46
C ASN A 151 -22.82 -10.84 6.20
N PRO A 152 -23.78 -11.36 7.00
CA PRO A 152 -23.58 -12.57 7.81
C PRO A 152 -23.36 -13.83 6.99
N LYS A 153 -23.73 -13.82 5.70
CA LYS A 153 -23.52 -14.95 4.78
C LYS A 153 -22.13 -14.91 4.14
N PHE A 154 -21.45 -13.77 4.19
CA PHE A 154 -20.09 -13.60 3.65
C PHE A 154 -19.03 -13.92 4.70
N LYS A 155 -19.02 -15.17 5.18
CA LYS A 155 -18.17 -15.62 6.31
C LYS A 155 -16.66 -15.52 6.07
N GLU A 156 -16.24 -15.55 4.80
CA GLU A 156 -14.81 -15.45 4.43
C GLU A 156 -14.38 -14.03 4.03
N ASN A 157 -15.15 -13.03 4.46
CA ASN A 157 -14.81 -11.64 4.18
C ASN A 157 -13.60 -11.17 5.01
N ALA A 158 -12.41 -11.34 4.45
CA ALA A 158 -11.15 -10.88 5.08
C ALA A 158 -11.05 -9.34 5.19
N ARG A 159 -12.00 -8.58 4.62
CA ARG A 159 -12.05 -7.11 4.72
C ARG A 159 -12.86 -6.62 5.89
N TYR A 160 -13.72 -7.46 6.46
CA TYR A 160 -14.37 -7.13 7.71
C TYR A 160 -13.37 -7.21 8.86
N THR A 161 -13.28 -6.16 9.65
CA THR A 161 -12.45 -6.10 10.86
C THR A 161 -13.28 -5.62 12.03
N ASN A 162 -12.83 -5.87 13.25
CA ASN A 162 -13.48 -5.41 14.47
C ASN A 162 -13.59 -3.87 14.59
N ALA A 163 -12.90 -3.12 13.74
CA ALA A 163 -13.08 -1.67 13.66
C ALA A 163 -14.47 -1.29 13.14
N PHE A 164 -15.08 -2.14 12.31
CA PHE A 164 -16.47 -1.94 11.86
C PHE A 164 -17.50 -2.20 12.96
N ASP A 165 -17.16 -2.98 13.98
CA ASP A 165 -18.04 -3.21 15.15
C ASP A 165 -18.34 -1.93 15.94
N LEU A 166 -17.55 -0.86 15.71
CA LEU A 166 -17.81 0.45 16.30
C LEU A 166 -19.00 1.18 15.66
N ILE A 167 -19.47 0.78 14.50
CA ILE A 167 -20.72 1.28 13.90
C ILE A 167 -21.89 0.69 14.67
N GLU A 168 -22.84 1.54 15.13
CA GLU A 168 -24.02 1.05 15.86
C GLU A 168 -24.77 -0.01 15.08
N GLY A 169 -24.97 -1.21 15.70
CA GLY A 169 -25.69 -2.33 15.11
C GLY A 169 -24.94 -3.13 14.04
N MET A 170 -23.72 -2.75 13.67
CA MET A 170 -22.94 -3.49 12.67
C MET A 170 -22.62 -4.91 13.14
N LYS A 171 -22.20 -5.06 14.40
CA LYS A 171 -21.90 -6.39 14.96
C LYS A 171 -23.10 -7.30 14.99
N ASP A 172 -24.25 -6.80 15.41
CA ASP A 172 -25.50 -7.59 15.45
C ASP A 172 -25.95 -7.99 14.03
N TYR A 173 -25.78 -7.10 13.06
CA TYR A 173 -26.02 -7.41 11.65
C TYR A 173 -25.03 -8.48 11.15
N HIS A 174 -23.75 -8.33 11.41
CA HIS A 174 -22.71 -9.29 11.00
C HIS A 174 -22.90 -10.68 11.63
N ASP A 175 -23.34 -10.72 12.89
CA ASP A 175 -23.66 -11.97 13.61
C ASP A 175 -24.98 -12.61 13.14
N GLY A 176 -25.74 -11.95 12.26
CA GLY A 176 -27.06 -12.41 11.81
C GLY A 176 -28.18 -12.26 12.84
N LYS A 177 -27.99 -11.40 13.85
CA LYS A 177 -28.99 -11.09 14.90
C LYS A 177 -29.94 -9.95 14.52
N ALA A 178 -29.54 -9.15 13.49
CA ALA A 178 -30.34 -8.05 12.98
C ALA A 178 -30.36 -8.08 11.44
N ASP A 179 -31.47 -7.63 10.84
CA ASP A 179 -31.67 -7.59 9.39
C ASP A 179 -31.08 -6.34 8.75
N LYS A 180 -30.65 -5.35 9.55
CA LYS A 180 -30.06 -4.08 9.10
C LYS A 180 -29.08 -3.52 10.11
N ILE A 181 -28.21 -2.62 9.63
CA ILE A 181 -27.24 -1.89 10.45
C ILE A 181 -27.94 -0.65 11.00
N SER A 182 -28.29 -0.64 12.30
CA SER A 182 -29.10 0.42 12.90
C SER A 182 -28.44 1.80 12.91
N GLY A 183 -27.11 1.84 12.90
CA GLY A 183 -26.32 3.07 12.88
C GLY A 183 -26.25 3.75 11.51
N ILE A 184 -26.75 3.15 10.44
CA ILE A 184 -26.71 3.72 9.09
C ILE A 184 -28.07 4.30 8.72
N THR A 185 -28.09 5.58 8.33
CA THR A 185 -29.31 6.30 7.96
C THR A 185 -29.13 7.03 6.63
N GLU A 186 -29.95 6.70 5.64
CA GLU A 186 -30.10 7.55 4.45
C GLU A 186 -30.92 8.79 4.83
N LYS A 187 -30.29 9.97 4.77
CA LYS A 187 -30.98 11.26 5.00
C LYS A 187 -31.77 11.70 3.78
N ASP A 188 -31.18 11.49 2.62
CA ASP A 188 -31.72 11.77 1.30
C ASP A 188 -30.99 10.94 0.23
N ASN A 189 -31.30 11.16 -1.04
CA ASN A 189 -30.72 10.38 -2.15
C ASN A 189 -29.19 10.50 -2.30
N LYS A 190 -28.55 11.45 -1.65
CA LYS A 190 -27.09 11.73 -1.75
C LYS A 190 -26.37 11.69 -0.41
N THR A 191 -27.08 11.61 0.71
CA THR A 191 -26.51 11.76 2.05
C THR A 191 -26.77 10.55 2.93
N VAL A 192 -25.70 9.99 3.48
CA VAL A 192 -25.73 8.92 4.47
C VAL A 192 -25.06 9.40 5.76
N VAL A 193 -25.70 9.15 6.89
CA VAL A 193 -25.13 9.37 8.22
C VAL A 193 -24.86 8.01 8.86
N ILE A 194 -23.65 7.84 9.37
CA ILE A 194 -23.21 6.64 10.07
C ILE A 194 -22.86 7.00 11.50
N LYS A 195 -23.53 6.37 12.44
CA LYS A 195 -23.37 6.57 13.87
C LYS A 195 -22.48 5.50 14.47
N TYR A 196 -21.57 5.93 15.32
CA TYR A 196 -20.59 5.08 15.99
C TYR A 196 -20.82 5.05 17.50
N THR A 197 -20.51 3.93 18.12
CA THR A 197 -20.46 3.81 19.57
C THR A 197 -19.28 4.59 20.15
N GLU A 198 -18.17 4.64 19.41
CA GLU A 198 -16.95 5.35 19.76
C GLU A 198 -16.25 5.87 18.50
N ILE A 199 -15.64 7.05 18.56
CA ILE A 199 -14.76 7.60 17.51
C ILE A 199 -13.31 7.53 17.96
N LYS A 200 -12.54 6.63 17.36
CA LYS A 200 -11.09 6.54 17.57
C LYS A 200 -10.33 7.59 16.76
N PRO A 201 -9.14 8.02 17.20
CA PRO A 201 -8.30 8.93 16.41
C PRO A 201 -7.96 8.41 15.01
N SER A 202 -7.82 7.10 14.84
CA SER A 202 -7.51 6.40 13.59
C SER A 202 -8.59 6.52 12.50
N VAL A 203 -9.80 6.95 12.85
CA VAL A 203 -10.89 7.17 11.88
C VAL A 203 -10.49 8.15 10.77
N LEU A 204 -9.67 9.17 11.07
CA LEU A 204 -9.19 10.11 10.05
C LEU A 204 -8.16 9.49 9.09
N PHE A 205 -7.66 8.29 9.38
CA PHE A 205 -6.71 7.54 8.55
C PHE A 205 -7.36 6.34 7.84
N GLY A 206 -8.69 6.27 7.81
CA GLY A 206 -9.43 5.24 7.09
C GLY A 206 -9.85 4.02 7.91
N GLU A 207 -9.64 4.03 9.23
CA GLU A 207 -10.05 2.89 10.07
C GLU A 207 -11.54 2.96 10.43
N GLY A 208 -12.23 1.83 10.26
CA GLY A 208 -13.63 1.67 10.68
C GLY A 208 -14.67 2.25 9.72
N TRP A 209 -14.28 2.60 8.50
CA TRP A 209 -15.19 2.99 7.42
C TRP A 209 -14.66 2.56 6.04
N ILE A 210 -15.54 2.55 5.05
CA ILE A 210 -15.18 2.13 3.68
C ILE A 210 -14.51 3.28 2.91
N SER A 211 -13.40 3.00 2.23
CA SER A 211 -12.68 3.97 1.39
C SER A 211 -13.18 4.04 -0.06
N ASN A 212 -14.02 3.11 -0.46
CA ASN A 212 -14.57 3.03 -1.82
C ASN A 212 -16.06 2.70 -1.75
N VAL A 213 -16.83 3.23 -2.70
CA VAL A 213 -18.25 2.96 -2.84
C VAL A 213 -18.46 1.99 -3.99
N LEU A 214 -19.32 0.99 -3.80
CA LEU A 214 -19.67 -0.02 -4.79
C LEU A 214 -21.09 0.21 -5.31
N ASN A 215 -21.34 -0.17 -6.56
CA ASN A 215 -22.67 -0.03 -7.16
C ASN A 215 -23.66 -0.98 -6.50
N ALA A 216 -24.78 -0.46 -5.98
CA ALA A 216 -25.77 -1.21 -5.19
C ALA A 216 -26.37 -2.39 -5.96
N LYS A 217 -26.63 -2.25 -7.27
CA LYS A 217 -27.19 -3.35 -8.07
C LYS A 217 -26.18 -4.48 -8.25
N GLN A 218 -24.89 -4.13 -8.47
CA GLN A 218 -23.83 -5.15 -8.56
C GLN A 218 -23.60 -5.83 -7.21
N VAL A 219 -23.71 -5.09 -6.10
CA VAL A 219 -23.64 -5.64 -4.74
C VAL A 219 -24.79 -6.60 -4.50
N GLU A 220 -26.02 -6.22 -4.82
CA GLU A 220 -27.19 -7.08 -4.69
C GLU A 220 -27.03 -8.38 -5.47
N GLU A 221 -26.59 -8.30 -6.72
CA GLU A 221 -26.39 -9.48 -7.57
C GLU A 221 -25.28 -10.39 -7.02
N ALA A 222 -24.13 -9.83 -6.62
CA ALA A 222 -23.02 -10.59 -6.05
C ALA A 222 -23.36 -11.24 -4.70
N SER A 223 -24.28 -10.66 -3.95
CA SER A 223 -24.71 -11.15 -2.64
C SER A 223 -25.68 -12.34 -2.70
N LYS A 224 -26.18 -12.70 -3.89
CA LYS A 224 -27.09 -13.85 -4.05
C LYS A 224 -26.37 -15.19 -3.83
N ASP A 225 -25.08 -15.28 -4.19
CA ASP A 225 -24.27 -16.50 -4.06
C ASP A 225 -22.79 -16.17 -3.79
N PHE A 226 -22.41 -16.13 -2.52
CA PHE A 226 -21.01 -15.85 -2.12
C PHE A 226 -20.01 -16.93 -2.53
N THR A 227 -20.45 -18.12 -2.91
CA THR A 227 -19.53 -19.15 -3.45
C THR A 227 -18.99 -18.79 -4.83
N LYS A 228 -19.69 -17.90 -5.55
CA LYS A 228 -19.29 -17.34 -6.85
C LYS A 228 -18.88 -15.88 -6.77
N PHE A 229 -18.67 -15.36 -5.58
CA PHE A 229 -18.35 -13.94 -5.37
C PHE A 229 -17.18 -13.46 -6.22
N ALA A 230 -16.10 -14.24 -6.30
CA ALA A 230 -14.92 -13.88 -7.10
C ALA A 230 -15.21 -13.69 -8.60
N GLU A 231 -16.24 -14.36 -9.14
CA GLU A 231 -16.63 -14.30 -10.55
C GLU A 231 -17.74 -13.28 -10.84
N ALA A 232 -18.29 -12.65 -9.80
CA ALA A 232 -19.34 -11.66 -9.98
C ALA A 232 -18.86 -10.43 -10.77
N ASP A 233 -19.77 -9.82 -11.53
CA ASP A 233 -19.47 -8.58 -12.29
C ASP A 233 -18.96 -7.45 -11.37
N LEU A 234 -19.40 -7.43 -10.11
CA LEU A 234 -18.85 -6.54 -9.09
C LEU A 234 -17.32 -6.60 -8.97
N ASN A 235 -16.72 -7.75 -9.28
CA ASN A 235 -15.28 -8.00 -9.21
C ASN A 235 -14.59 -8.00 -10.57
N LYS A 236 -15.27 -8.51 -11.60
CA LYS A 236 -14.69 -8.68 -12.95
C LYS A 236 -14.94 -7.47 -13.85
N LYS A 237 -16.06 -6.77 -13.68
CA LYS A 237 -16.47 -5.61 -14.47
C LYS A 237 -17.13 -4.57 -13.56
N PRO A 238 -16.44 -4.10 -12.51
CA PRO A 238 -17.06 -3.16 -11.58
C PRO A 238 -17.43 -1.87 -12.31
N LEU A 239 -18.62 -1.38 -12.06
CA LEU A 239 -18.94 0.00 -12.38
C LEU A 239 -18.09 0.92 -11.50
N SER A 240 -17.53 1.96 -12.08
CA SER A 240 -16.74 2.95 -11.37
C SER A 240 -17.20 4.37 -11.73
N PHE A 241 -16.91 5.32 -10.88
CA PHE A 241 -17.09 6.74 -11.17
C PHE A 241 -15.75 7.46 -11.41
N GLY A 242 -14.68 6.70 -11.62
CA GLY A 242 -13.34 7.22 -11.86
C GLY A 242 -13.10 7.70 -13.28
N PRO A 243 -11.88 8.19 -13.55
CA PRO A 243 -11.54 8.82 -14.83
C PRO A 243 -11.50 7.87 -16.04
N TYR A 244 -11.36 6.57 -15.82
CA TYR A 244 -11.29 5.57 -16.88
C TYR A 244 -12.21 4.38 -16.61
N THR A 245 -12.44 3.59 -17.67
CA THR A 245 -13.13 2.30 -17.63
C THR A 245 -12.28 1.24 -18.32
N ILE A 246 -12.40 -0.02 -17.91
CA ILE A 246 -11.72 -1.15 -18.57
C ILE A 246 -12.50 -1.47 -19.85
N ALA A 247 -11.87 -1.20 -21.00
CA ALA A 247 -12.46 -1.45 -22.32
C ALA A 247 -12.13 -2.86 -22.85
N LYS A 248 -10.92 -3.35 -22.55
CA LYS A 248 -10.47 -4.68 -22.96
C LYS A 248 -9.47 -5.25 -21.97
N GLU A 249 -9.55 -6.53 -21.73
CA GLU A 249 -8.61 -7.31 -20.93
C GLU A 249 -8.05 -8.46 -21.76
N VAL A 250 -6.73 -8.70 -21.62
CA VAL A 250 -6.06 -9.94 -22.00
C VAL A 250 -5.60 -10.61 -20.72
N ASN A 251 -6.23 -11.71 -20.38
CA ASN A 251 -6.09 -12.37 -19.10
C ASN A 251 -4.61 -12.55 -18.68
N GLY A 252 -4.26 -12.01 -17.54
CA GLY A 252 -2.92 -12.08 -16.98
C GLY A 252 -1.90 -11.13 -17.60
N GLU A 253 -2.14 -10.58 -18.78
CA GLU A 253 -1.14 -9.87 -19.58
C GLU A 253 -1.33 -8.36 -19.63
N SER A 254 -2.53 -7.90 -20.01
CA SER A 254 -2.75 -6.48 -20.26
C SER A 254 -4.20 -6.04 -20.10
N VAL A 255 -4.38 -4.75 -19.89
CA VAL A 255 -5.68 -4.07 -19.82
C VAL A 255 -5.62 -2.79 -20.64
N LEU A 256 -6.59 -2.60 -21.52
CA LEU A 256 -6.85 -1.31 -22.16
C LEU A 256 -7.93 -0.57 -21.37
N ALA A 257 -7.56 0.59 -20.82
CA ALA A 257 -8.49 1.50 -20.18
C ALA A 257 -8.78 2.68 -21.12
N GLU A 258 -10.05 3.09 -21.19
CA GLU A 258 -10.50 4.24 -21.97
C GLU A 258 -11.15 5.29 -21.04
N ALA A 259 -11.02 6.56 -21.41
CA ALA A 259 -11.57 7.66 -20.64
C ALA A 259 -13.08 7.49 -20.44
N ASN A 260 -13.52 7.57 -19.18
CA ASN A 260 -14.93 7.46 -18.81
C ASN A 260 -15.72 8.71 -19.28
N PRO A 261 -16.69 8.58 -20.21
CA PRO A 261 -17.46 9.71 -20.70
C PRO A 261 -18.37 10.34 -19.63
N HIS A 262 -18.67 9.59 -18.57
CA HIS A 262 -19.51 10.02 -17.45
C HIS A 262 -18.73 10.53 -16.23
N TYR A 263 -17.39 10.58 -16.32
CA TYR A 263 -16.57 11.12 -15.24
C TYR A 263 -16.88 12.61 -15.02
N TYR A 264 -17.16 12.98 -13.76
CA TYR A 264 -17.60 14.34 -13.42
C TYR A 264 -16.56 15.44 -13.72
N LYS A 265 -15.27 15.06 -13.84
CA LYS A 265 -14.15 15.91 -14.29
C LYS A 265 -13.57 15.47 -15.64
N LYS A 266 -14.40 15.00 -16.57
CA LYS A 266 -13.98 14.41 -17.86
C LYS A 266 -13.10 15.33 -18.72
N ASP A 267 -13.25 16.66 -18.59
CA ASP A 267 -12.46 17.63 -19.33
C ASP A 267 -11.02 17.72 -18.84
N ASP A 268 -10.75 17.23 -17.64
CA ASP A 268 -9.42 17.12 -17.06
C ASP A 268 -8.67 15.88 -17.55
N VAL A 269 -9.35 14.87 -18.09
CA VAL A 269 -8.76 13.65 -18.62
C VAL A 269 -8.15 13.92 -19.99
N LYS A 270 -6.84 14.15 -20.05
CA LYS A 270 -6.11 14.49 -21.29
C LYS A 270 -5.69 13.23 -22.08
N VAL A 271 -5.22 12.20 -21.41
CA VAL A 271 -4.91 10.90 -22.01
C VAL A 271 -6.21 10.12 -22.15
N LYS A 272 -6.59 9.78 -23.38
CA LYS A 272 -7.88 9.12 -23.63
C LYS A 272 -7.82 7.60 -23.52
N LYS A 273 -6.63 7.00 -23.70
CA LYS A 273 -6.41 5.56 -23.63
C LYS A 273 -5.12 5.25 -22.90
N ILE A 274 -5.16 4.26 -22.02
CA ILE A 274 -3.99 3.72 -21.32
C ILE A 274 -3.98 2.22 -21.54
N GLU A 275 -2.89 1.70 -22.08
CA GLU A 275 -2.62 0.26 -22.14
C GLU A 275 -1.69 -0.11 -20.99
N PHE A 276 -2.22 -0.81 -20.01
CA PHE A 276 -1.45 -1.42 -18.93
C PHE A 276 -0.95 -2.78 -19.37
N LYS A 277 0.35 -3.02 -19.27
CA LYS A 277 0.97 -4.29 -19.65
C LYS A 277 1.90 -4.79 -18.55
N VAL A 278 1.78 -6.05 -18.18
CA VAL A 278 2.72 -6.67 -17.25
C VAL A 278 4.08 -6.86 -17.93
N VAL A 279 5.13 -6.38 -17.29
CA VAL A 279 6.52 -6.50 -17.71
C VAL A 279 7.26 -7.31 -16.64
N SER A 280 7.84 -8.45 -17.03
CA SER A 280 8.64 -9.23 -16.07
C SER A 280 9.94 -8.49 -15.70
N PRO A 281 10.47 -8.68 -14.47
CA PRO A 281 11.73 -8.06 -14.06
C PRO A 281 12.89 -8.36 -15.00
N ALA A 282 12.94 -9.56 -15.59
CA ALA A 282 13.97 -9.95 -16.54
C ALA A 282 13.93 -9.15 -17.86
N GLN A 283 12.74 -8.68 -18.27
CA GLN A 283 12.54 -7.94 -19.51
C GLN A 283 12.64 -6.42 -19.34
N ALA A 284 12.61 -5.91 -18.10
CA ALA A 284 12.48 -4.49 -17.80
C ALA A 284 13.50 -3.61 -18.53
N SER A 285 14.79 -3.97 -18.46
CA SER A 285 15.86 -3.18 -19.10
C SER A 285 15.75 -3.15 -20.63
N SER A 286 15.31 -4.24 -21.26
CA SER A 286 15.12 -4.27 -22.71
C SER A 286 13.91 -3.46 -23.14
N VAL A 287 12.79 -3.60 -22.41
CA VAL A 287 11.55 -2.85 -22.66
C VAL A 287 11.78 -1.34 -22.59
N ILE A 288 12.55 -0.88 -21.58
CA ILE A 288 12.92 0.54 -21.47
C ILE A 288 13.80 0.97 -22.64
N LYS A 289 14.88 0.20 -22.95
CA LYS A 289 15.82 0.54 -24.01
C LYS A 289 15.20 0.60 -25.38
N ASN A 290 14.24 -0.29 -25.67
CA ASN A 290 13.54 -0.35 -26.93
C ASN A 290 12.43 0.72 -27.07
N GLY A 291 11.98 1.33 -25.96
CA GLY A 291 10.83 2.23 -25.97
C GLY A 291 9.50 1.49 -26.19
N ASP A 292 9.40 0.24 -25.71
CA ASP A 292 8.18 -0.56 -25.84
C ASP A 292 7.05 -0.04 -24.95
N VAL A 293 7.41 0.74 -23.91
CA VAL A 293 6.49 1.44 -23.01
C VAL A 293 6.87 2.93 -22.91
N ASP A 294 5.87 3.76 -22.65
CA ASP A 294 6.05 5.19 -22.40
C ASP A 294 6.35 5.48 -20.94
N LEU A 295 5.85 4.63 -20.05
CA LEU A 295 6.05 4.69 -18.61
C LEU A 295 6.25 3.28 -18.06
N LEU A 296 7.24 3.08 -17.18
CA LEU A 296 7.44 1.85 -16.43
C LEU A 296 7.37 2.12 -14.94
N GLY A 297 6.37 1.54 -14.27
CA GLY A 297 6.19 1.66 -12.81
C GLY A 297 7.08 0.73 -12.01
N ASN A 298 7.37 1.11 -10.77
CA ASN A 298 8.04 0.28 -9.75
C ASN A 298 9.42 -0.27 -10.15
N VAL A 299 10.23 0.55 -10.82
CA VAL A 299 11.58 0.18 -11.29
C VAL A 299 12.47 -0.23 -10.11
N THR A 300 13.08 -1.43 -10.20
CA THR A 300 13.99 -1.94 -9.18
C THR A 300 15.36 -1.25 -9.24
N SER A 301 16.14 -1.38 -8.16
CA SER A 301 17.49 -0.81 -8.08
C SER A 301 18.44 -1.35 -9.16
N ASN A 302 18.33 -2.62 -9.53
CA ASN A 302 19.17 -3.21 -10.55
C ASN A 302 18.74 -2.78 -11.96
N VAL A 303 17.45 -2.67 -12.22
CA VAL A 303 16.94 -2.12 -13.49
C VAL A 303 17.38 -0.67 -13.66
N TRP A 304 17.29 0.15 -12.59
CA TRP A 304 17.83 1.50 -12.61
C TRP A 304 19.35 1.51 -12.88
N ASP A 305 20.13 0.72 -12.14
CA ASP A 305 21.60 0.70 -12.28
C ASP A 305 22.04 0.31 -13.70
N SER A 306 21.35 -0.66 -14.32
CA SER A 306 21.61 -1.10 -15.70
C SER A 306 21.11 -0.15 -16.79
N SER A 307 20.30 0.84 -16.43
CA SER A 307 19.61 1.72 -17.39
C SER A 307 19.80 3.21 -17.09
N LYS A 308 20.52 3.59 -16.04
CA LYS A 308 20.70 5.00 -15.59
C LYS A 308 21.34 5.93 -16.63
N ASP A 309 22.07 5.36 -17.60
CA ASP A 309 22.75 6.14 -18.65
C ASP A 309 21.90 6.31 -19.92
N LEU A 310 20.63 5.89 -19.92
CA LEU A 310 19.71 6.08 -21.03
C LEU A 310 19.56 7.58 -21.37
N LYS A 311 19.52 7.87 -22.68
CA LYS A 311 19.39 9.25 -23.21
C LYS A 311 17.97 9.60 -23.62
N ASN A 312 17.09 8.61 -23.74
CA ASN A 312 15.72 8.73 -24.24
C ASN A 312 14.67 8.53 -23.14
N GLY A 313 15.07 8.57 -21.87
CA GLY A 313 14.16 8.43 -20.73
C GLY A 313 14.71 9.09 -19.48
N ASP A 314 13.81 9.41 -18.57
CA ASP A 314 14.10 9.97 -17.25
C ASP A 314 13.65 9.00 -16.15
N PHE A 315 14.45 8.92 -15.09
CA PHE A 315 14.06 8.24 -13.87
C PHE A 315 13.46 9.24 -12.89
N LEU A 316 12.22 9.00 -12.51
CA LEU A 316 11.49 9.78 -11.51
C LEU A 316 11.43 9.01 -10.20
N SER A 317 11.47 9.72 -9.08
CA SER A 317 11.33 9.10 -7.77
C SER A 317 10.45 9.93 -6.85
N LYS A 318 9.73 9.22 -6.01
CA LYS A 318 9.04 9.78 -4.85
C LYS A 318 9.35 8.93 -3.63
N PRO A 319 9.34 9.51 -2.41
CA PRO A 319 9.48 8.74 -1.19
C PRO A 319 8.40 7.65 -1.10
N SER A 320 8.83 6.42 -0.82
CA SER A 320 7.92 5.31 -0.58
C SER A 320 7.46 5.34 0.87
N TYR A 321 6.18 5.03 1.08
CA TYR A 321 5.60 4.86 2.43
C TYR A 321 5.70 3.43 2.94
N TYR A 322 6.36 2.54 2.21
CA TYR A 322 6.56 1.16 2.63
C TYR A 322 7.83 1.01 3.47
N LEU A 323 7.70 0.27 4.56
CA LEU A 323 8.80 -0.19 5.39
C LEU A 323 9.04 -1.68 5.17
N SER A 324 10.28 -2.06 4.85
CA SER A 324 10.70 -3.46 4.88
C SER A 324 11.27 -3.78 6.27
N TYR A 325 10.84 -4.88 6.86
CA TYR A 325 11.27 -5.28 8.20
C TYR A 325 11.44 -6.80 8.29
N VAL A 326 12.20 -7.25 9.28
CA VAL A 326 12.26 -8.64 9.71
C VAL A 326 11.38 -8.79 10.95
N GLY A 327 10.38 -9.67 10.87
CA GLY A 327 9.51 -9.99 11.98
C GLY A 327 9.96 -11.25 12.70
N PHE A 328 9.84 -11.26 14.03
CA PHE A 328 10.12 -12.44 14.86
C PHE A 328 8.83 -13.14 15.24
N ARG A 329 8.72 -14.43 14.90
CA ARG A 329 7.58 -15.25 15.31
C ARG A 329 7.87 -15.87 16.66
N THR A 330 7.20 -15.37 17.69
CA THR A 330 7.33 -15.84 19.08
C THR A 330 6.21 -16.77 19.52
N GLY A 331 5.20 -17.00 18.66
CA GLY A 331 4.03 -17.81 19.00
C GLY A 331 3.20 -18.15 17.78
N GLN A 332 1.96 -18.54 18.02
CA GLN A 332 0.98 -18.91 17.00
C GLN A 332 -0.31 -18.12 17.20
N TRP A 333 -0.96 -17.77 16.08
CA TRP A 333 -2.27 -17.16 16.12
C TRP A 333 -3.34 -18.17 16.49
N ASP A 334 -4.03 -17.93 17.59
CA ASP A 334 -5.22 -18.68 18.01
C ASP A 334 -6.45 -18.00 17.38
N LYS A 335 -7.07 -18.67 16.41
CA LYS A 335 -8.22 -18.12 15.69
C LYS A 335 -9.47 -18.00 16.55
N GLU A 336 -9.64 -18.90 17.53
CA GLU A 336 -10.82 -18.92 18.40
C GLU A 336 -10.77 -17.77 19.40
N LYS A 337 -9.57 -17.49 19.94
CA LYS A 337 -9.37 -16.41 20.91
C LYS A 337 -9.03 -15.07 20.24
N SER A 338 -8.74 -15.06 18.94
CA SER A 338 -8.26 -13.88 18.21
C SER A 338 -7.03 -13.23 18.90
N GLU A 339 -6.09 -14.05 19.37
CA GLU A 339 -4.88 -13.60 20.03
C GLU A 339 -3.64 -14.40 19.59
N ASN A 340 -2.45 -13.82 19.76
CA ASN A 340 -1.20 -14.54 19.58
C ASN A 340 -0.84 -15.26 20.88
N VAL A 341 -0.86 -16.60 20.85
CA VAL A 341 -0.42 -17.43 21.98
C VAL A 341 1.08 -17.64 21.87
N GLU A 342 1.83 -17.15 22.86
CA GLU A 342 3.28 -17.29 22.88
C GLU A 342 3.67 -18.77 23.00
N ASP A 343 4.64 -19.20 22.20
CA ASP A 343 5.27 -20.51 22.33
C ASP A 343 6.31 -20.45 23.47
N PRO A 344 6.10 -21.16 24.59
CA PRO A 344 7.01 -21.14 25.72
C PRO A 344 8.41 -21.65 25.36
N ASP A 345 8.54 -22.48 24.33
CA ASP A 345 9.80 -23.07 23.88
C ASP A 345 10.46 -22.29 22.75
N SER A 346 9.84 -21.19 22.31
CA SER A 346 10.40 -20.34 21.25
C SER A 346 11.73 -19.72 21.69
N LYS A 347 12.79 -20.01 20.95
CA LYS A 347 14.11 -19.39 21.12
C LYS A 347 14.06 -17.87 20.93
N LEU A 348 13.12 -17.40 20.10
CA LEU A 348 12.93 -15.99 19.75
C LEU A 348 12.16 -15.19 20.81
N LYS A 349 11.67 -15.83 21.90
CA LYS A 349 11.05 -15.09 23.00
C LYS A 349 12.09 -14.35 23.84
N ASP A 350 13.36 -14.79 23.84
CA ASP A 350 14.43 -14.08 24.52
C ASP A 350 14.76 -12.77 23.78
N LYS A 351 14.66 -11.66 24.51
CA LYS A 351 14.94 -10.32 23.98
C LYS A 351 16.39 -10.19 23.50
N ASN A 352 17.34 -10.78 24.21
CA ASN A 352 18.76 -10.70 23.87
C ASN A 352 19.03 -11.37 22.51
N VAL A 353 18.36 -12.50 22.23
CA VAL A 353 18.44 -13.16 20.93
C VAL A 353 17.92 -12.26 19.82
N ARG A 354 16.74 -11.67 19.98
CA ARG A 354 16.19 -10.76 18.96
C ARG A 354 17.07 -9.53 18.73
N GLN A 355 17.62 -8.96 19.81
CA GLN A 355 18.55 -7.82 19.70
C GLN A 355 19.87 -8.20 19.04
N ALA A 356 20.36 -9.42 19.25
CA ALA A 356 21.56 -9.92 18.59
C ALA A 356 21.34 -10.05 17.07
N PHE A 357 20.18 -10.55 16.60
CA PHE A 357 19.82 -10.55 15.20
C PHE A 357 19.86 -9.14 14.57
N GLU A 358 19.34 -8.15 15.30
CA GLU A 358 19.32 -6.75 14.82
C GLU A 358 20.73 -6.16 14.75
N LEU A 359 21.56 -6.36 15.79
CA LEU A 359 22.90 -5.82 15.91
C LEU A 359 23.90 -6.46 14.91
N ALA A 360 23.63 -7.67 14.44
CA ALA A 360 24.46 -8.35 13.45
C ALA A 360 24.35 -7.71 12.05
N VAL A 361 23.28 -7.00 11.75
CA VAL A 361 22.95 -6.55 10.40
C VAL A 361 23.42 -5.10 10.15
N ASP A 362 24.19 -4.91 9.07
CA ASP A 362 24.56 -3.59 8.55
C ASP A 362 23.55 -3.12 7.51
N ARG A 363 22.58 -2.32 7.96
CA ARG A 363 21.51 -1.80 7.09
C ARG A 363 22.01 -0.81 6.05
N ASP A 364 23.05 -0.02 6.37
CA ASP A 364 23.64 0.93 5.42
C ASP A 364 24.37 0.19 4.31
N GLN A 365 25.07 -0.90 4.65
CA GLN A 365 25.71 -1.77 3.66
C GLN A 365 24.69 -2.47 2.76
N ILE A 366 23.57 -2.94 3.30
CA ILE A 366 22.47 -3.51 2.51
C ILE A 366 21.94 -2.46 1.54
N ASN A 367 21.66 -1.23 2.01
CA ASN A 367 21.20 -0.16 1.14
C ASN A 367 22.20 0.11 0.01
N GLU A 368 23.50 0.16 0.31
CA GLU A 368 24.52 0.47 -0.68
C GLU A 368 24.75 -0.66 -1.70
N LYS A 369 24.89 -1.90 -1.21
CA LYS A 369 25.27 -3.03 -2.08
C LYS A 369 24.08 -3.65 -2.79
N VAL A 370 22.95 -3.83 -2.09
CA VAL A 370 21.77 -4.49 -2.64
C VAL A 370 20.85 -3.46 -3.34
N PHE A 371 20.60 -2.32 -2.71
CA PHE A 371 19.67 -1.32 -3.22
C PHE A 371 20.32 -0.11 -3.90
N LYS A 372 21.65 -0.15 -4.13
CA LYS A 372 22.38 0.89 -4.86
C LYS A 372 22.24 2.31 -4.25
N GLY A 373 21.98 2.40 -2.97
CA GLY A 373 21.75 3.66 -2.27
C GLY A 373 20.36 4.29 -2.48
N LEU A 374 19.45 3.57 -3.12
CA LEU A 374 18.09 4.06 -3.46
C LEU A 374 17.08 3.98 -2.33
N ARG A 375 17.43 3.37 -1.21
CA ARG A 375 16.54 3.27 -0.05
C ARG A 375 17.04 4.12 1.10
N PHE A 376 16.12 4.43 2.02
CA PHE A 376 16.48 5.09 3.25
C PHE A 376 16.66 4.04 4.35
N THR A 377 17.77 4.17 5.11
CA THR A 377 17.94 3.42 6.34
C THR A 377 17.04 4.05 7.41
N PRO A 378 16.10 3.31 8.01
CA PRO A 378 15.22 3.86 9.02
C PRO A 378 16.00 4.39 10.23
N THR A 379 15.55 5.52 10.77
CA THR A 379 16.04 6.07 12.03
C THR A 379 15.02 5.78 13.14
N GLY A 380 15.48 5.08 14.17
CA GLY A 380 14.74 4.91 15.43
C GLY A 380 13.37 4.26 15.33
N SER A 381 12.32 5.01 14.99
CA SER A 381 10.94 4.51 14.95
C SER A 381 10.65 3.52 13.82
N GLY A 382 11.61 3.29 12.93
CA GLY A 382 11.47 2.38 11.80
C GLY A 382 10.76 2.97 10.56
N MET A 383 10.08 4.10 10.69
CA MET A 383 9.37 4.73 9.58
C MET A 383 10.14 5.93 9.01
N TYR A 384 9.99 6.16 7.70
CA TYR A 384 10.55 7.34 7.06
C TYR A 384 9.79 8.61 7.51
N PRO A 385 10.48 9.74 7.83
CA PRO A 385 9.83 10.96 8.34
C PRO A 385 8.72 11.51 7.47
N ALA A 386 8.85 11.45 6.15
CA ALA A 386 7.81 11.89 5.23
C ALA A 386 6.52 11.05 5.31
N ALA A 387 6.59 9.81 5.83
CA ALA A 387 5.45 8.95 6.03
C ALA A 387 4.75 9.15 7.37
N THR A 388 5.49 9.62 8.38
CA THR A 388 5.00 9.72 9.77
C THR A 388 4.78 11.16 10.22
N GLY A 389 5.35 12.15 9.50
CA GLY A 389 5.22 13.54 9.87
C GLY A 389 5.54 13.83 11.33
N LYS A 390 4.61 14.47 12.03
CA LYS A 390 4.74 14.82 13.47
C LYS A 390 4.69 13.59 14.42
N LEU A 391 4.32 12.41 13.91
CA LEU A 391 4.25 11.19 14.71
C LEU A 391 5.62 10.52 14.87
N GLN A 392 6.65 11.02 14.21
CA GLN A 392 7.99 10.47 14.35
C GLN A 392 8.57 10.76 15.73
N ASN A 393 9.13 9.73 16.36
CA ASN A 393 9.91 9.90 17.58
C ASN A 393 11.33 10.39 17.24
N GLU A 394 11.54 11.70 17.32
CA GLU A 394 12.85 12.32 17.01
C GLU A 394 13.98 11.91 17.97
N LYS A 395 13.64 11.37 19.15
CA LYS A 395 14.62 10.87 20.13
C LYS A 395 15.07 9.45 19.85
N ALA A 396 14.38 8.74 18.98
CA ALA A 396 14.76 7.38 18.63
C ALA A 396 15.99 7.39 17.70
N THR A 397 16.96 6.57 18.01
CA THR A 397 18.21 6.44 17.26
C THR A 397 18.23 5.13 16.49
N ALA A 398 18.80 5.14 15.29
CA ALA A 398 19.02 3.91 14.53
C ALA A 398 19.98 2.97 15.26
N VAL A 399 19.60 1.71 15.34
CA VAL A 399 20.52 0.66 15.82
C VAL A 399 21.56 0.43 14.73
N LYS A 400 22.82 0.56 15.07
CA LYS A 400 23.97 0.28 14.18
C LYS A 400 24.48 -1.14 14.43
N LYS A 401 25.10 -1.72 13.40
CA LYS A 401 25.79 -3.00 13.52
C LYS A 401 26.83 -2.95 14.66
N ASP A 402 26.78 -3.94 15.54
CA ASP A 402 27.72 -4.14 16.63
C ASP A 402 27.83 -5.65 16.93
N VAL A 403 28.80 -6.28 16.26
CA VAL A 403 29.04 -7.73 16.32
C VAL A 403 29.43 -8.19 17.72
N GLU A 404 30.27 -7.42 18.43
CA GLU A 404 30.73 -7.79 19.75
C GLU A 404 29.61 -7.73 20.77
N LYS A 405 28.76 -6.71 20.69
CA LYS A 405 27.59 -6.61 21.53
C LYS A 405 26.57 -7.71 21.23
N ALA A 406 26.39 -8.06 19.93
CA ALA A 406 25.50 -9.15 19.54
C ALA A 406 25.96 -10.49 20.14
N LYS A 407 27.27 -10.80 20.02
CA LYS A 407 27.87 -12.01 20.62
C LYS A 407 27.68 -12.04 22.13
N LYS A 408 27.93 -10.92 22.82
CA LYS A 408 27.71 -10.81 24.27
C LYS A 408 26.28 -11.09 24.67
N LEU A 409 25.29 -10.53 23.95
CA LEU A 409 23.88 -10.80 24.23
C LEU A 409 23.49 -12.26 24.04
N LEU A 410 24.08 -12.94 23.05
CA LEU A 410 23.88 -14.37 22.84
C LEU A 410 24.51 -15.20 23.97
N ASP A 411 25.71 -14.82 24.46
CA ASP A 411 26.35 -15.45 25.62
C ASP A 411 25.48 -15.31 26.87
N GLU A 412 24.92 -14.13 27.12
CA GLU A 412 23.98 -13.84 28.20
C GLU A 412 22.68 -14.64 28.10
N ALA A 413 22.18 -14.88 26.86
CA ALA A 413 21.03 -15.73 26.61
C ALA A 413 21.31 -17.24 26.71
N GLY A 414 22.58 -17.61 26.93
CA GLY A 414 23.00 -19.00 27.09
C GLY A 414 23.39 -19.73 25.81
N TYR A 415 23.56 -18.99 24.72
CA TYR A 415 24.03 -19.52 23.43
C TYR A 415 25.53 -19.27 23.29
N LYS A 416 26.34 -20.32 23.21
CA LYS A 416 27.81 -20.25 23.15
C LYS A 416 28.34 -21.22 22.13
N ASP A 417 29.38 -20.83 21.41
CA ASP A 417 30.19 -21.74 20.58
C ASP A 417 31.07 -22.60 21.55
N THR A 418 30.69 -23.85 21.77
CA THR A 418 31.33 -24.76 22.72
C THR A 418 32.24 -25.78 22.07
N ASP A 419 32.09 -26.01 20.77
CA ASP A 419 32.93 -26.96 20.01
C ASP A 419 33.95 -26.27 19.07
N GLY A 420 33.85 -24.93 18.94
CA GLY A 420 34.82 -24.11 18.18
C GLY A 420 34.58 -24.09 16.67
N ASP A 421 33.37 -24.49 16.20
CA ASP A 421 33.04 -24.49 14.77
C ASP A 421 32.53 -23.14 14.27
N GLY A 422 32.38 -22.16 15.16
CA GLY A 422 31.91 -20.81 14.84
C GLY A 422 30.42 -20.64 14.92
N LEU A 423 29.66 -21.69 15.19
CA LEU A 423 28.23 -21.67 15.44
C LEU A 423 27.93 -21.88 16.92
N ARG A 424 26.77 -21.44 17.37
CA ARG A 424 26.44 -21.47 18.80
C ARG A 424 25.51 -22.62 19.15
N GLU A 425 25.78 -23.25 20.28
CA GLU A 425 24.93 -24.25 20.93
C GLU A 425 24.07 -23.60 22.00
N ASP A 426 22.97 -24.28 22.32
CA ASP A 426 22.14 -23.96 23.48
C ASP A 426 22.85 -24.40 24.81
N LYS A 427 22.25 -24.08 25.95
CA LYS A 427 22.74 -24.43 27.28
C LYS A 427 22.93 -25.94 27.51
N ASN A 428 22.42 -26.77 26.62
CA ASN A 428 22.56 -28.24 26.70
C ASN A 428 23.61 -28.74 25.67
N GLY A 429 24.34 -27.88 25.03
CA GLY A 429 25.32 -28.20 24.00
C GLY A 429 24.73 -28.66 22.69
N LYS A 430 23.46 -28.36 22.42
CA LYS A 430 22.79 -28.71 21.16
C LYS A 430 22.87 -27.55 20.18
N LYS A 431 23.31 -27.83 18.93
CA LYS A 431 23.30 -26.85 17.84
C LYS A 431 21.91 -26.25 17.62
N VAL A 432 21.87 -24.94 17.45
CA VAL A 432 20.63 -24.20 17.37
C VAL A 432 20.51 -23.59 15.98
N THR A 433 19.48 -24.01 15.27
CA THR A 433 19.12 -23.47 13.97
C THR A 433 17.86 -22.60 14.09
N PHE A 434 17.84 -21.49 13.36
CA PHE A 434 16.69 -20.61 13.21
C PHE A 434 16.12 -20.74 11.80
N ASN A 435 14.80 -20.77 11.67
CA ASN A 435 14.15 -20.76 10.38
C ASN A 435 13.99 -19.32 9.91
N PHE A 436 14.56 -18.99 8.76
CA PHE A 436 14.42 -17.69 8.13
C PHE A 436 13.60 -17.83 6.84
N ALA A 437 12.44 -17.17 6.81
CA ALA A 437 11.61 -17.07 5.63
C ALA A 437 11.77 -15.69 4.98
N ILE A 438 12.06 -15.66 3.70
CA ILE A 438 12.08 -14.42 2.91
C ILE A 438 11.10 -14.56 1.74
N ARG A 439 10.37 -13.49 1.49
CA ARG A 439 9.43 -13.47 0.37
C ARG A 439 10.21 -13.48 -0.94
N ASN A 440 9.93 -14.48 -1.79
CA ASN A 440 10.35 -14.43 -3.18
C ASN A 440 9.40 -13.49 -3.94
N THR A 441 9.87 -12.30 -4.26
CA THR A 441 9.11 -11.30 -5.02
C THR A 441 9.39 -11.39 -6.51
N GLY A 442 10.29 -12.30 -6.93
CA GLY A 442 10.83 -12.37 -8.29
C GLY A 442 11.74 -11.19 -8.64
N ALA A 443 12.06 -10.34 -7.66
CA ALA A 443 13.03 -9.27 -7.86
C ALA A 443 14.45 -9.83 -7.94
N ASP A 444 15.26 -9.21 -8.76
CA ASP A 444 16.65 -9.59 -9.04
C ASP A 444 17.60 -9.39 -7.84
N TYR A 445 17.13 -8.79 -6.76
CA TYR A 445 17.88 -8.59 -5.51
C TYR A 445 17.46 -9.54 -4.38
N ASP A 446 16.42 -10.33 -4.53
CA ASP A 446 15.88 -11.16 -3.43
C ASP A 446 16.93 -12.12 -2.85
N GLN A 447 17.65 -12.84 -3.71
CA GLN A 447 18.70 -13.77 -3.27
C GLN A 447 19.87 -13.03 -2.59
N ALA A 448 20.33 -11.92 -3.17
CA ALA A 448 21.44 -11.14 -2.61
C ALA A 448 21.08 -10.57 -1.23
N LEU A 449 19.82 -10.20 -1.03
CA LEU A 449 19.31 -9.73 0.26
C LEU A 449 19.30 -10.86 1.29
N ALA A 450 18.79 -12.05 0.92
CA ALA A 450 18.78 -13.23 1.78
C ALA A 450 20.19 -13.63 2.22
N ASP A 451 21.11 -13.74 1.25
CA ASP A 451 22.52 -14.11 1.51
C ASP A 451 23.20 -13.10 2.45
N THR A 452 22.87 -11.81 2.31
CA THR A 452 23.43 -10.76 3.17
C THR A 452 22.96 -10.91 4.62
N PHE A 453 21.69 -11.22 4.85
CA PHE A 453 21.17 -11.49 6.20
C PHE A 453 21.84 -12.72 6.81
N ILE A 454 21.86 -13.85 6.10
CA ILE A 454 22.48 -15.11 6.56
C ILE A 454 23.95 -14.89 6.92
N LYS A 455 24.71 -14.24 6.03
CA LYS A 455 26.11 -13.94 6.30
C LYS A 455 26.28 -13.10 7.55
N SER A 456 25.43 -12.11 7.76
CA SER A 456 25.49 -11.23 8.92
C SER A 456 25.20 -11.98 10.22
N TRP A 457 24.26 -12.90 10.23
CA TRP A 457 23.89 -13.70 11.39
C TRP A 457 24.94 -14.78 11.69
N LYS A 458 25.51 -15.41 10.67
CA LYS A 458 26.63 -16.35 10.84
C LYS A 458 27.86 -15.70 11.46
N GLU A 459 28.10 -14.42 11.20
CA GLU A 459 29.22 -13.67 11.80
C GLU A 459 29.14 -13.62 13.33
N VAL A 460 27.95 -13.72 13.89
CA VAL A 460 27.70 -13.76 15.34
C VAL A 460 27.43 -15.19 15.87
N GLY A 461 27.56 -16.20 15.02
CA GLY A 461 27.42 -17.61 15.37
C GLY A 461 26.00 -18.14 15.32
N LEU A 462 25.08 -17.46 14.65
CA LEU A 462 23.71 -17.95 14.45
C LEU A 462 23.63 -18.75 13.14
N ASP A 463 23.03 -19.94 13.21
CA ASP A 463 22.77 -20.80 12.04
C ASP A 463 21.32 -20.69 11.60
N GLU A 464 21.08 -20.54 10.31
CA GLU A 464 19.76 -20.35 9.71
C GLU A 464 19.50 -21.33 8.58
N CYS A 465 18.24 -21.80 8.50
CA CYS A 465 17.68 -22.45 7.32
C CYS A 465 16.76 -21.46 6.59
N ILE A 466 16.97 -21.30 5.29
CA ILE A 466 16.05 -20.55 4.43
C ILE A 466 14.88 -21.45 4.05
N SER A 467 13.66 -20.92 4.15
CA SER A 467 12.43 -21.55 3.66
C SER A 467 11.70 -20.65 2.67
#